data_0395cfbad0f4f15a6a9bb44d3c6c3618
#
_entry.id   0395cfbad0f4f15a6a9bb44d3c6c3618
#
_cell.length_a   1.000
_cell.length_b   1.000
_cell.length_c   1.000
_cell.angle_alpha   90.00
_cell.angle_beta   90.00
_cell.angle_gamma   90.00
#
_symmetry.space_group_name_H-M   'P 1'
#
loop_
_entity.id
_entity.type
_entity.pdbx_description
1 polymer ?
#
loop_
_entity_poly.entity_id
_entity_poly.type
_entity_poly.pdbx_seq_one_letter_code
_entity_poly.pdbx_strand_id
1 'polypeptide(L)'
;THVFNRGYGSGRQLGYKYAVRKGYRYVIQMDADGQHDVCNILRIYKELQTEDENGALPDIVLGSRFMEGSSEFPVSFAKKIAFVWFRIMLKTGTGRRITDPTTGLQGLNWRTFRFYSKYNNFDDKYPDANMLMQMLLLGFRVREIPAVMHVRTTGVSMHSGLKPVLYMFRMTFSILAVWIREKILKMDEDKIRELEKYNE
;
A
#
# COMPACT_ATOMS: atom_id res chain seq x y z
N THR A 1 -19.71 -3.76 10.39
CA THR A 1 -19.11 -5.09 10.59
C THR A 1 -19.50 -6.00 9.44
N HIS A 2 -18.58 -6.84 8.97
CA HIS A 2 -18.91 -7.92 8.05
C HIS A 2 -19.55 -9.07 8.84
N VAL A 3 -20.62 -9.64 8.30
CA VAL A 3 -21.29 -10.80 8.90
C VAL A 3 -20.42 -12.08 8.79
N PHE A 4 -19.57 -12.13 7.74
CA PHE A 4 -18.64 -13.24 7.50
C PHE A 4 -17.23 -12.71 7.26
N ASN A 5 -16.22 -13.56 7.46
CA ASN A 5 -14.85 -13.25 7.09
C ASN A 5 -14.72 -13.16 5.55
N ARG A 6 -14.51 -11.96 5.03
CA ARG A 6 -14.38 -11.68 3.59
C ARG A 6 -12.93 -11.48 3.15
N GLY A 7 -11.99 -11.69 4.04
CA GLY A 7 -10.57 -11.49 3.79
C GLY A 7 -10.02 -10.14 4.29
N TYR A 8 -8.70 -10.06 4.27
CA TYR A 8 -7.92 -8.94 4.80
C TYR A 8 -8.20 -7.62 4.06
N GLY A 9 -8.19 -7.65 2.73
CA GLY A 9 -8.45 -6.47 1.91
C GLY A 9 -9.86 -5.91 2.06
N SER A 10 -10.87 -6.78 2.13
CA SER A 10 -12.25 -6.33 2.38
C SER A 10 -12.41 -5.64 3.74
N GLY A 11 -11.68 -6.09 4.76
CA GLY A 11 -11.66 -5.44 6.08
C GLY A 11 -11.07 -4.03 6.00
N ARG A 12 -9.94 -3.88 5.29
CA ARG A 12 -9.32 -2.56 5.05
C ARG A 12 -10.24 -1.63 4.27
N GLN A 13 -10.87 -2.14 3.19
CA GLN A 13 -11.81 -1.35 2.39
C GLN A 13 -13.00 -0.87 3.20
N LEU A 14 -13.50 -1.66 4.15
CA LEU A 14 -14.54 -1.23 5.07
C LEU A 14 -14.09 -0.04 5.93
N GLY A 15 -12.84 -0.07 6.40
CA GLY A 15 -12.22 1.06 7.12
C GLY A 15 -12.19 2.32 6.26
N TYR A 16 -11.81 2.22 4.98
CA TYR A 16 -11.82 3.36 4.06
C TYR A 16 -13.23 3.91 3.81
N LYS A 17 -14.23 3.04 3.62
CA LYS A 17 -15.64 3.47 3.50
C LYS A 17 -16.12 4.21 4.75
N TYR A 18 -15.72 3.74 5.93
CA TYR A 18 -16.02 4.40 7.19
C TYR A 18 -15.36 5.78 7.27
N ALA A 19 -14.08 5.87 6.89
CA ALA A 19 -13.33 7.12 6.90
C ALA A 19 -13.94 8.17 5.95
N VAL A 20 -14.34 7.77 4.74
CA VAL A 20 -15.07 8.63 3.80
C VAL A 20 -16.37 9.13 4.40
N ARG A 21 -17.17 8.22 4.98
CA ARG A 21 -18.47 8.57 5.59
C ARG A 21 -18.32 9.55 6.76
N LYS A 22 -17.21 9.48 7.49
CA LYS A 22 -16.93 10.36 8.64
C LYS A 22 -16.19 11.65 8.27
N GLY A 23 -15.81 11.83 7.01
CA GLY A 23 -15.13 13.04 6.54
C GLY A 23 -13.69 13.18 7.04
N TYR A 24 -12.99 12.07 7.34
CA TYR A 24 -11.58 12.12 7.71
C TYR A 24 -10.73 12.61 6.53
N ARG A 25 -9.66 13.34 6.82
CA ARG A 25 -8.70 13.83 5.82
C ARG A 25 -7.58 12.85 5.55
N TYR A 26 -7.19 12.08 6.56
CA TYR A 26 -6.10 11.10 6.50
C TYR A 26 -6.53 9.80 7.14
N VAL A 27 -5.98 8.70 6.63
CA VAL A 27 -6.09 7.36 7.21
C VAL A 27 -4.69 6.79 7.32
N ILE A 28 -4.33 6.29 8.47
CA ILE A 28 -3.08 5.54 8.67
C ILE A 28 -3.47 4.12 9.02
N GLN A 29 -2.99 3.17 8.22
CA GLN A 29 -3.18 1.75 8.45
C GLN A 29 -1.90 1.13 8.98
N MET A 30 -2.05 0.17 9.85
CA MET A 30 -0.98 -0.54 10.51
C MET A 30 -1.45 -1.96 10.87
N ASP A 31 -0.57 -2.96 10.74
CA ASP A 31 -0.91 -4.30 11.17
C ASP A 31 -0.90 -4.39 12.71
N ALA A 32 -1.89 -5.09 13.28
CA ALA A 32 -2.05 -5.22 14.73
C ALA A 32 -1.32 -6.45 15.30
N ASP A 33 -0.16 -6.81 14.75
CA ASP A 33 0.64 -7.96 15.13
C ASP A 33 1.83 -7.62 16.06
N GLY A 34 1.89 -6.38 16.51
CA GLY A 34 2.94 -5.87 17.41
C GLY A 34 4.28 -5.58 16.73
N GLN A 35 4.39 -5.69 15.41
CA GLN A 35 5.64 -5.42 14.70
C GLN A 35 5.88 -3.93 14.42
N HIS A 36 4.85 -3.13 14.30
CA HIS A 36 4.96 -1.70 14.01
C HIS A 36 5.00 -0.87 15.30
N ASP A 37 6.02 0.00 15.41
CA ASP A 37 6.07 0.96 16.52
C ASP A 37 5.04 2.07 16.32
N VAL A 38 4.43 2.50 17.42
CA VAL A 38 3.40 3.56 17.44
C VAL A 38 3.96 4.90 16.96
N CYS A 39 5.26 5.15 17.17
CA CYS A 39 5.92 6.39 16.73
C CYS A 39 5.81 6.60 15.21
N ASN A 40 5.67 5.53 14.43
CA ASN A 40 5.49 5.63 12.99
C ASN A 40 4.20 6.38 12.60
N ILE A 41 3.15 6.32 13.41
CA ILE A 41 1.88 7.00 13.14
C ILE A 41 2.11 8.50 13.03
N LEU A 42 2.81 9.09 14.02
CA LEU A 42 3.08 10.52 14.03
C LEU A 42 4.02 10.92 12.87
N ARG A 43 5.01 10.09 12.55
CA ARG A 43 5.95 10.35 11.44
C ARG A 43 5.23 10.34 10.10
N ILE A 44 4.37 9.35 9.85
CA ILE A 44 3.55 9.26 8.64
C ILE A 44 2.57 10.43 8.56
N TYR A 45 1.93 10.79 9.68
CA TYR A 45 0.99 11.92 9.71
C TYR A 45 1.67 13.25 9.36
N LYS A 46 2.87 13.50 9.88
CA LYS A 46 3.65 14.69 9.53
C LYS A 46 4.05 14.68 8.05
N GLU A 47 4.52 13.53 7.56
CA GLU A 47 4.95 13.40 6.17
C GLU A 47 3.81 13.61 5.17
N LEU A 48 2.57 13.17 5.49
CA LEU A 48 1.37 13.44 4.67
C LEU A 48 1.07 14.93 4.50
N GLN A 49 1.60 15.77 5.38
CA GLN A 49 1.41 17.23 5.40
C GLN A 49 2.66 18.00 4.97
N THR A 50 3.72 17.30 4.59
CA THR A 50 4.99 17.91 4.17
C THR A 50 5.03 17.97 2.65
N GLU A 51 5.17 19.19 2.12
CA GLU A 51 5.37 19.42 0.69
C GLU A 51 6.76 18.95 0.25
N ASP A 52 6.86 18.53 -1.00
CA ASP A 52 8.14 18.30 -1.66
C ASP A 52 8.73 19.60 -2.20
N GLU A 53 9.90 19.50 -2.85
CA GLU A 53 10.60 20.64 -3.45
C GLU A 53 9.76 21.40 -4.51
N ASN A 54 8.71 20.78 -5.02
CA ASN A 54 7.78 21.36 -6.00
C ASN A 54 6.47 21.85 -5.35
N GLY A 55 6.37 21.88 -4.02
CA GLY A 55 5.17 22.26 -3.28
C GLY A 55 4.06 21.21 -3.32
N ALA A 56 4.38 19.95 -3.63
CA ALA A 56 3.38 18.91 -3.76
C ALA A 56 3.32 17.97 -2.55
N LEU A 57 2.12 17.77 -2.01
CA LEU A 57 1.85 16.82 -0.93
C LEU A 57 1.79 15.38 -1.46
N PRO A 58 2.22 14.38 -0.69
CA PRO A 58 2.06 12.98 -1.05
C PRO A 58 0.60 12.53 -0.91
N ASP A 59 0.18 11.63 -1.80
CA ASP A 59 -1.10 10.95 -1.70
C ASP A 59 -1.00 9.72 -0.79
N ILE A 60 0.18 9.06 -0.82
CA ILE A 60 0.48 7.85 -0.05
C ILE A 60 1.87 8.00 0.58
N VAL A 61 1.97 7.71 1.87
CA VAL A 61 3.25 7.59 2.59
C VAL A 61 3.41 6.15 3.06
N LEU A 62 4.51 5.52 2.66
CA LEU A 62 4.85 4.15 3.02
C LEU A 62 5.91 4.15 4.14
N GLY A 63 5.68 3.39 5.20
CA GLY A 63 6.72 3.08 6.18
C GLY A 63 7.57 1.92 5.68
N SER A 64 8.76 2.22 5.16
CA SER A 64 9.66 1.21 4.59
C SER A 64 10.54 0.57 5.66
N ARG A 65 10.71 -0.75 5.54
CA ARG A 65 11.66 -1.56 6.35
C ARG A 65 13.09 -1.53 5.81
N PHE A 66 13.27 -0.98 4.61
CA PHE A 66 14.51 -1.12 3.83
C PHE A 66 15.16 0.22 3.46
N MET A 67 14.64 1.32 3.96
CA MET A 67 15.31 2.62 3.85
C MET A 67 16.41 2.75 4.90
N GLU A 68 17.41 3.58 4.62
CA GLU A 68 18.37 4.02 5.63
C GLU A 68 17.64 4.68 6.81
N GLY A 69 18.03 4.32 8.04
CA GLY A 69 17.34 4.75 9.26
C GLY A 69 16.13 3.92 9.66
N SER A 70 15.79 2.86 8.92
CA SER A 70 14.83 1.84 9.38
C SER A 70 15.47 0.93 10.42
N SER A 71 14.64 0.38 11.34
CA SER A 71 15.11 -0.65 12.26
C SER A 71 15.56 -1.90 11.51
N GLU A 72 16.58 -2.58 12.01
CA GLU A 72 16.96 -3.89 11.48
C GLU A 72 15.79 -4.86 11.61
N PHE A 73 15.38 -5.45 10.51
CA PHE A 73 14.28 -6.39 10.45
C PHE A 73 14.72 -7.67 9.77
N PRO A 74 14.76 -8.82 10.52
CA PRO A 74 15.20 -10.08 9.96
C PRO A 74 14.20 -10.59 8.91
N VAL A 75 14.70 -10.76 7.68
CA VAL A 75 13.89 -11.23 6.55
C VAL A 75 14.50 -12.53 6.01
N SER A 76 13.68 -13.57 5.86
CA SER A 76 14.13 -14.83 5.27
C SER A 76 14.57 -14.64 3.81
N PHE A 77 15.49 -15.51 3.35
CA PHE A 77 16.04 -15.42 1.99
C PHE A 77 14.95 -15.45 0.90
N ALA A 78 13.96 -16.32 1.03
CA ALA A 78 12.85 -16.41 0.09
C ALA A 78 12.04 -15.09 0.01
N LYS A 79 11.81 -14.44 1.15
CA LYS A 79 11.15 -13.12 1.17
C LYS A 79 12.02 -12.05 0.52
N LYS A 80 13.34 -12.08 0.71
CA LYS A 80 14.24 -11.12 0.04
C LYS A 80 14.15 -11.23 -1.47
N ILE A 81 14.12 -12.44 -2.04
CA ILE A 81 13.92 -12.66 -3.48
C ILE A 81 12.59 -12.05 -3.94
N ALA A 82 11.49 -12.34 -3.25
CA ALA A 82 10.18 -11.80 -3.60
C ALA A 82 10.16 -10.26 -3.57
N PHE A 83 10.76 -9.64 -2.56
CA PHE A 83 10.83 -8.17 -2.48
C PHE A 83 11.65 -7.56 -3.62
N VAL A 84 12.80 -8.14 -3.95
CA VAL A 84 13.61 -7.70 -5.10
C VAL A 84 12.80 -7.82 -6.38
N TRP A 85 12.11 -8.94 -6.58
CA TRP A 85 11.25 -9.17 -7.75
C TRP A 85 10.15 -8.12 -7.88
N PHE A 86 9.39 -7.86 -6.82
CA PHE A 86 8.32 -6.84 -6.84
C PHE A 86 8.86 -5.42 -7.05
N ARG A 87 10.03 -5.08 -6.50
CA ARG A 87 10.70 -3.80 -6.77
C ARG A 87 11.04 -3.64 -8.25
N ILE A 88 11.57 -4.70 -8.87
CA ILE A 88 11.88 -4.70 -10.32
C ILE A 88 10.59 -4.50 -11.12
N MET A 89 9.53 -5.24 -10.84
CA MET A 89 8.26 -5.11 -11.53
C MET A 89 7.66 -3.69 -11.41
N LEU A 90 7.65 -3.13 -10.21
CA LEU A 90 7.18 -1.75 -9.99
C LEU A 90 8.04 -0.75 -10.75
N LYS A 91 9.37 -0.86 -10.66
CA LYS A 91 10.29 0.05 -11.36
C LYS A 91 10.12 -0.03 -12.86
N THR A 92 10.03 -1.22 -13.44
CA THR A 92 9.88 -1.40 -14.91
C THR A 92 8.50 -0.95 -15.39
N GLY A 93 7.45 -1.22 -14.60
CA GLY A 93 6.08 -0.87 -14.98
C GLY A 93 5.74 0.62 -14.83
N THR A 94 6.33 1.30 -13.85
CA THR A 94 5.97 2.70 -13.49
C THR A 94 7.10 3.71 -13.64
N GLY A 95 8.35 3.26 -13.80
CA GLY A 95 9.54 4.11 -13.72
C GLY A 95 9.91 4.56 -12.30
N ARG A 96 9.08 4.29 -11.29
CA ARG A 96 9.28 4.72 -9.91
C ARG A 96 9.98 3.64 -9.09
N ARG A 97 10.85 4.08 -8.20
CA ARG A 97 11.61 3.20 -7.32
C ARG A 97 10.93 3.18 -5.95
N ILE A 98 10.43 2.01 -5.55
CA ILE A 98 9.84 1.76 -4.22
C ILE A 98 10.72 0.75 -3.50
N THR A 99 11.11 1.07 -2.26
CA THR A 99 12.02 0.23 -1.47
C THR A 99 11.26 -0.88 -0.73
N ASP A 100 10.01 -0.64 -0.33
CA ASP A 100 9.18 -1.62 0.37
C ASP A 100 7.76 -1.74 -0.22
N PRO A 101 7.60 -2.46 -1.34
CA PRO A 101 6.32 -2.57 -2.04
C PRO A 101 5.25 -3.38 -1.28
N THR A 102 5.61 -4.04 -0.19
CA THR A 102 4.71 -4.93 0.58
C THR A 102 4.52 -4.49 2.02
N THR A 103 4.79 -3.21 2.31
CA THR A 103 4.58 -2.69 3.66
C THR A 103 3.09 -2.57 3.99
N GLY A 104 2.69 -3.10 5.16
CA GLY A 104 1.35 -2.90 5.72
C GLY A 104 1.16 -1.53 6.39
N LEU A 105 2.27 -0.81 6.63
CA LEU A 105 2.27 0.50 7.26
C LEU A 105 2.16 1.60 6.19
N GLN A 106 0.99 2.18 6.05
CA GLN A 106 0.70 3.17 5.02
C GLN A 106 -0.14 4.31 5.56
N GLY A 107 0.23 5.54 5.22
CA GLY A 107 -0.60 6.72 5.37
C GLY A 107 -1.22 7.11 4.05
N LEU A 108 -2.49 7.46 4.06
CA LEU A 108 -3.28 7.76 2.87
C LEU A 108 -3.97 9.10 3.05
N ASN A 109 -3.89 9.97 2.06
CA ASN A 109 -4.71 11.16 2.03
C ASN A 109 -6.16 10.85 1.58
N TRP A 110 -7.03 11.86 1.66
CA TRP A 110 -8.45 11.74 1.31
C TRP A 110 -8.67 11.22 -0.12
N ARG A 111 -7.91 11.69 -1.10
CA ARG A 111 -7.99 11.28 -2.50
C ARG A 111 -7.75 9.77 -2.64
N THR A 112 -6.74 9.24 -1.96
CA THR A 112 -6.35 7.83 -2.01
C THR A 112 -7.38 6.90 -1.36
N PHE A 113 -7.74 7.13 -0.10
CA PHE A 113 -8.66 6.20 0.55
C PHE A 113 -10.10 6.32 0.03
N ARG A 114 -10.50 7.46 -0.53
CA ARG A 114 -11.75 7.57 -1.28
C ARG A 114 -11.73 6.72 -2.55
N PHE A 115 -10.63 6.71 -3.31
CA PHE A 115 -10.47 5.81 -4.45
C PHE A 115 -10.59 4.34 -4.02
N TYR A 116 -9.87 3.94 -3.00
CA TYR A 116 -9.89 2.58 -2.45
C TYR A 116 -11.25 2.17 -1.87
N SER A 117 -12.05 3.13 -1.40
CA SER A 117 -13.37 2.82 -0.83
C SER A 117 -14.40 2.39 -1.87
N LYS A 118 -14.19 2.72 -3.16
CA LYS A 118 -15.12 2.38 -4.24
C LYS A 118 -15.02 0.89 -4.59
N TYR A 119 -16.15 0.35 -5.07
CA TYR A 119 -16.22 -1.05 -5.53
C TYR A 119 -15.23 -1.30 -6.65
N ASN A 120 -14.57 -2.45 -6.66
CA ASN A 120 -13.55 -2.90 -7.61
C ASN A 120 -12.27 -2.05 -7.70
N ASN A 121 -12.07 -1.07 -6.83
CA ASN A 121 -10.84 -0.27 -6.81
C ASN A 121 -9.81 -0.76 -5.80
N PHE A 122 -10.10 -1.82 -5.05
CA PHE A 122 -9.22 -2.36 -4.03
C PHE A 122 -9.29 -3.89 -4.00
N ASP A 123 -8.14 -4.55 -3.89
CA ASP A 123 -8.07 -6.02 -3.87
C ASP A 123 -8.63 -6.56 -2.55
N ASP A 124 -9.60 -7.46 -2.63
CA ASP A 124 -10.30 -8.04 -1.46
C ASP A 124 -9.40 -8.96 -0.62
N LYS A 125 -8.39 -9.57 -1.24
CA LYS A 125 -7.59 -10.64 -0.61
C LYS A 125 -6.18 -10.22 -0.27
N TYR A 126 -5.47 -9.64 -1.23
CA TYR A 126 -4.04 -9.32 -1.10
C TYR A 126 -3.72 -7.94 -1.68
N PRO A 127 -4.18 -6.87 -1.02
CA PRO A 127 -3.87 -5.50 -1.46
C PRO A 127 -2.45 -5.12 -1.05
N ASP A 128 -1.50 -5.36 -1.92
CA ASP A 128 -0.07 -5.14 -1.70
C ASP A 128 0.58 -4.38 -2.88
N ALA A 129 1.67 -4.92 -3.44
CA ALA A 129 2.41 -4.32 -4.55
C ALA A 129 1.57 -4.08 -5.81
N ASN A 130 0.50 -4.86 -6.03
CA ASN A 130 -0.48 -4.64 -7.09
C ASN A 130 -1.22 -3.31 -6.91
N MET A 131 -1.59 -2.96 -5.67
CA MET A 131 -2.24 -1.69 -5.39
C MET A 131 -1.29 -0.51 -5.59
N LEU A 132 -0.01 -0.66 -5.23
CA LEU A 132 0.99 0.37 -5.50
C LEU A 132 1.23 0.55 -7.01
N MET A 133 1.28 -0.55 -7.78
CA MET A 133 1.34 -0.48 -9.24
C MET A 133 0.19 0.35 -9.79
N GLN A 134 -1.05 0.06 -9.37
CA GLN A 134 -2.23 0.81 -9.79
C GLN A 134 -2.10 2.30 -9.46
N MET A 135 -1.81 2.63 -8.21
CA MET A 135 -1.78 4.03 -7.77
C MET A 135 -0.69 4.84 -8.47
N LEU A 136 0.49 4.24 -8.67
CA LEU A 136 1.59 4.89 -9.39
C LEU A 136 1.24 5.13 -10.87
N LEU A 137 0.58 4.17 -11.54
CA LEU A 137 0.13 4.32 -12.94
C LEU A 137 -0.98 5.35 -13.09
N LEU A 138 -1.84 5.50 -12.08
CA LEU A 138 -2.90 6.50 -12.02
C LEU A 138 -2.41 7.90 -11.58
N GLY A 139 -1.10 8.08 -11.39
CA GLY A 139 -0.50 9.37 -11.07
C GLY A 139 -0.57 9.79 -9.61
N PHE A 140 -0.84 8.88 -8.69
CA PHE A 140 -0.77 9.18 -7.26
C PHE A 140 0.68 9.34 -6.80
N ARG A 141 0.94 10.31 -5.95
CA ARG A 141 2.26 10.61 -5.40
C ARG A 141 2.54 9.73 -4.19
N VAL A 142 3.51 8.83 -4.35
CA VAL A 142 3.96 7.92 -3.30
C VAL A 142 5.30 8.38 -2.77
N ARG A 143 5.40 8.49 -1.45
CA ARG A 143 6.64 8.79 -0.72
C ARG A 143 6.93 7.70 0.30
N GLU A 144 8.19 7.45 0.59
CA GLU A 144 8.61 6.48 1.60
C GLU A 144 9.33 7.19 2.74
N ILE A 145 9.14 6.69 3.95
CA ILE A 145 9.89 7.08 5.14
C ILE A 145 10.43 5.82 5.84
N PRO A 146 11.55 5.92 6.56
CA PRO A 146 12.07 4.79 7.32
C PRO A 146 11.10 4.43 8.46
N ALA A 147 10.82 3.13 8.61
CA ALA A 147 9.93 2.60 9.64
C ALA A 147 10.71 2.02 10.83
N VAL A 148 10.20 2.24 12.03
CA VAL A 148 10.63 1.54 13.24
C VAL A 148 9.79 0.27 13.38
N MET A 149 10.48 -0.88 13.37
CA MET A 149 9.84 -2.19 13.43
C MET A 149 10.39 -3.01 14.59
N HIS A 150 9.57 -3.88 15.13
CA HIS A 150 9.93 -4.83 16.16
C HIS A 150 9.83 -6.27 15.65
N VAL A 151 10.61 -7.16 16.26
CA VAL A 151 10.48 -8.59 15.98
C VAL A 151 9.13 -9.07 16.52
N ARG A 152 8.43 -9.88 15.72
CA ARG A 152 7.16 -10.48 16.14
C ARG A 152 7.36 -11.33 17.40
N THR A 153 6.59 -11.05 18.43
CA THR A 153 6.62 -11.77 19.72
C THR A 153 5.51 -12.81 19.82
N THR A 154 4.43 -12.67 19.04
CA THR A 154 3.24 -13.54 19.13
C THR A 154 2.70 -13.90 17.75
N GLY A 155 2.03 -15.03 17.66
CA GLY A 155 1.35 -15.49 16.45
C GLY A 155 2.24 -16.20 15.43
N VAL A 156 1.58 -16.92 14.50
CA VAL A 156 2.25 -17.65 13.40
C VAL A 156 2.16 -16.78 12.14
N SER A 157 3.28 -16.66 11.41
CA SER A 157 3.29 -15.94 10.13
C SER A 157 2.33 -16.61 9.14
N MET A 158 1.51 -15.82 8.48
CA MET A 158 0.66 -16.30 7.37
C MET A 158 1.47 -16.88 6.20
N HIS A 159 2.77 -16.61 6.17
CA HIS A 159 3.71 -17.02 5.13
C HIS A 159 4.62 -18.15 5.58
N SER A 160 4.08 -19.24 6.14
CA SER A 160 4.83 -20.46 6.49
C SER A 160 4.72 -21.52 5.38
N GLY A 161 5.73 -22.38 5.25
CA GLY A 161 5.77 -23.49 4.27
C GLY A 161 5.85 -22.98 2.81
N LEU A 162 5.09 -23.57 1.89
CA LEU A 162 5.03 -23.23 0.45
C LEU A 162 4.18 -21.97 0.15
N LYS A 163 3.48 -21.43 1.14
CA LYS A 163 2.61 -20.25 0.98
C LYS A 163 3.34 -19.02 0.42
N PRO A 164 4.60 -18.70 0.78
CA PRO A 164 5.33 -17.58 0.18
C PRO A 164 5.53 -17.71 -1.32
N VAL A 165 5.76 -18.92 -1.82
CA VAL A 165 5.95 -19.17 -3.26
C VAL A 165 4.65 -18.95 -4.02
N LEU A 166 3.54 -19.51 -3.53
CA LEU A 166 2.22 -19.29 -4.11
C LEU A 166 1.81 -17.81 -4.08
N TYR A 167 2.12 -17.12 -2.97
CA TYR A 167 1.91 -15.69 -2.85
C TYR A 167 2.71 -14.91 -3.90
N MET A 168 3.99 -15.25 -4.10
CA MET A 168 4.83 -14.59 -5.10
C MET A 168 4.26 -14.74 -6.51
N PHE A 169 3.85 -15.96 -6.93
CA PHE A 169 3.22 -16.17 -8.23
C PHE A 169 1.92 -15.36 -8.36
N ARG A 170 1.04 -15.47 -7.38
CA ARG A 170 -0.23 -14.75 -7.37
C ARG A 170 -0.04 -13.24 -7.48
N MET A 171 0.89 -12.68 -6.68
CA MET A 171 1.18 -11.25 -6.71
C MET A 171 1.79 -10.82 -8.03
N THR A 172 2.66 -11.64 -8.63
CA THR A 172 3.22 -11.39 -9.97
C THR A 172 2.13 -11.26 -11.02
N PHE A 173 1.19 -12.22 -11.08
CA PHE A 173 0.06 -12.13 -12.03
C PHE A 173 -0.88 -10.98 -11.72
N SER A 174 -1.11 -10.66 -10.44
CA SER A 174 -1.93 -9.52 -10.06
C SER A 174 -1.30 -8.19 -10.50
N ILE A 175 0.01 -8.01 -10.31
CA ILE A 175 0.75 -6.82 -10.77
C ILE A 175 0.68 -6.70 -12.30
N LEU A 176 0.88 -7.80 -13.04
CA LEU A 176 0.77 -7.81 -14.51
C LEU A 176 -0.64 -7.46 -14.99
N ALA A 177 -1.67 -8.03 -14.35
CA ALA A 177 -3.06 -7.73 -14.69
C ALA A 177 -3.38 -6.24 -14.47
N VAL A 178 -2.93 -5.67 -13.36
CA VAL A 178 -3.07 -4.23 -13.07
C VAL A 178 -2.31 -3.40 -14.10
N TRP A 179 -1.07 -3.77 -14.42
CA TRP A 179 -0.30 -3.06 -15.42
C TRP A 179 -0.98 -3.03 -16.80
N ILE A 180 -1.50 -4.20 -17.27
CA ILE A 180 -2.26 -4.28 -18.52
C ILE A 180 -3.50 -3.38 -18.43
N ARG A 181 -4.27 -3.48 -17.36
CA ARG A 181 -5.50 -2.72 -17.15
C ARG A 181 -5.28 -1.22 -17.20
N GLU A 182 -4.26 -0.72 -16.50
CA GLU A 182 -4.04 0.73 -16.39
C GLU A 182 -3.18 1.28 -17.54
N LYS A 183 -2.12 0.56 -17.96
CA LYS A 183 -1.18 1.08 -18.96
C LYS A 183 -1.66 0.87 -20.39
N ILE A 184 -2.32 -0.26 -20.67
CA ILE A 184 -2.76 -0.61 -22.03
C ILE A 184 -4.22 -0.25 -22.23
N LEU A 185 -5.10 -0.71 -21.33
CA LEU A 185 -6.55 -0.56 -21.47
C LEU A 185 -7.09 0.76 -20.89
N LYS A 186 -6.32 1.43 -20.02
CA LYS A 186 -6.66 2.73 -19.40
C LYS A 186 -8.04 2.76 -18.73
N MET A 187 -8.42 1.66 -18.11
CA MET A 187 -9.79 1.42 -17.63
C MET A 187 -10.21 2.32 -16.46
N ASP A 188 -9.27 2.84 -15.69
CA ASP A 188 -9.56 3.64 -14.49
C ASP A 188 -9.30 5.14 -14.66
N GLU A 189 -8.96 5.62 -15.87
CA GLU A 189 -8.75 7.06 -16.14
C GLU A 189 -9.99 7.91 -15.82
N ASP A 190 -11.19 7.43 -16.17
CA ASP A 190 -12.44 8.16 -15.89
C ASP A 190 -12.73 8.25 -14.38
N LYS A 191 -12.34 7.23 -13.62
CA LYS A 191 -12.48 7.23 -12.16
C LYS A 191 -11.61 8.29 -11.48
N ILE A 192 -10.43 8.56 -12.06
CA ILE A 192 -9.55 9.63 -11.58
C ILE A 192 -10.15 11.00 -11.89
N ARG A 193 -10.64 11.23 -13.11
CA ARG A 193 -11.33 12.47 -13.47
C ARG A 193 -12.53 12.77 -12.57
N GLU A 194 -13.26 11.71 -12.18
CA GLU A 194 -14.36 11.85 -11.22
C GLU A 194 -13.87 12.27 -9.82
N LEU A 195 -12.72 11.75 -9.35
CA LEU A 195 -12.14 12.15 -8.08
C LEU A 195 -11.68 13.62 -8.07
N GLU A 196 -11.15 14.10 -9.19
CA GLU A 196 -10.62 15.46 -9.31
C GLU A 196 -11.74 16.51 -9.23
N LYS A 197 -12.93 16.20 -9.70
CA LYS A 197 -14.11 17.09 -9.58
C LYS A 197 -14.57 17.38 -8.13
N TYR A 198 -14.11 16.57 -7.18
CA TYR A 198 -14.45 16.75 -5.75
C TYR A 198 -13.34 17.46 -4.96
N ASN A 199 -12.24 17.85 -5.61
CA ASN A 199 -11.15 18.61 -4.99
C ASN A 199 -11.31 20.14 -5.17
N GLU A 200 -12.36 20.57 -5.89
CA GLU A 200 -12.83 21.95 -6.00
C GLU A 200 -13.93 22.25 -4.95
#